data_69df249b21a6c9e765f1f4b437397a7e
#
_entry.id   69df249b21a6c9e765f1f4b437397a7e
#
_cell.length_a   1.000
_cell.length_b   1.000
_cell.length_c   1.000
_cell.angle_alpha   90.00
_cell.angle_beta   90.00
_cell.angle_gamma   90.00
#
_symmetry.space_group_name_H-M   'P 1'
#
loop_
_entity.id
_entity.type
_entity.pdbx_description
1 polymer ?
#
loop_
_entity_poly.entity_id
_entity_poly.type
_entity_poly.pdbx_seq_one_letter_code
_entity_poly.pdbx_strand_id
1 'polypeptide(L)'
;MKKNGLLVFLVSIWIILAVIFGIYDLDISKTIVNQNSSWAKFLQDYGMIPGLFVILSGIYIYYSFIKIKSDVWSYIQKVVFFLVSSGLIYHLSEIIIGDLVSNNLIVFLIISFAISLIVFITLHFKSQVQNILAFRYARVVVEVALFGYVIFVQGVKYFWGRVRFRELDAAFSQFTPWYLPQGITGSDSFPSGHAAMGWMLLALLILLANKKQWIKYSAIFLIFLWGVMLALSRVVIGAHYASDVLFGSFFIIITFLLFNKYDLKSK
;
A
#
# COMPACT_ATOMS: atom_id res chain seq x y z
N MET A 1 -26.19 -4.24 7.43
CA MET A 1 -26.13 -4.56 5.98
C MET A 1 -25.54 -5.96 5.79
N LYS A 2 -26.16 -6.82 4.96
CA LYS A 2 -25.56 -8.11 4.56
C LYS A 2 -24.21 -7.78 3.87
N LYS A 3 -23.15 -8.57 4.09
CA LYS A 3 -21.78 -8.30 3.57
C LYS A 3 -21.73 -7.98 2.06
N ASN A 4 -22.62 -8.56 1.27
CA ASN A 4 -22.72 -8.26 -0.17
C ASN A 4 -23.28 -6.85 -0.43
N GLY A 5 -24.13 -6.30 0.43
CA GLY A 5 -24.66 -4.95 0.30
C GLY A 5 -23.59 -3.86 0.53
N LEU A 6 -22.65 -4.08 1.44
CA LEU A 6 -21.52 -3.15 1.62
C LEU A 6 -20.61 -3.12 0.38
N LEU A 7 -20.30 -4.29 -0.19
CA LEU A 7 -19.48 -4.37 -1.38
C LEU A 7 -20.12 -3.65 -2.57
N VAL A 8 -21.40 -3.92 -2.83
CA VAL A 8 -22.17 -3.25 -3.90
C VAL A 8 -22.19 -1.75 -3.68
N PHE A 9 -22.44 -1.28 -2.45
CA PHE A 9 -22.45 0.13 -2.10
C PHE A 9 -21.09 0.80 -2.38
N LEU A 10 -19.97 0.20 -1.94
CA LEU A 10 -18.63 0.73 -2.17
C LEU A 10 -18.28 0.77 -3.66
N VAL A 11 -18.60 -0.28 -4.41
CA VAL A 11 -18.38 -0.32 -5.87
C VAL A 11 -19.22 0.74 -6.57
N SER A 12 -20.48 0.95 -6.17
CA SER A 12 -21.34 1.99 -6.76
C SER A 12 -20.78 3.39 -6.53
N ILE A 13 -20.36 3.71 -5.30
CA ILE A 13 -19.72 4.99 -5.00
C ILE A 13 -18.44 5.15 -5.81
N TRP A 14 -17.62 4.11 -5.88
CA TRP A 14 -16.38 4.16 -6.65
C TRP A 14 -16.64 4.44 -8.14
N ILE A 15 -17.63 3.79 -8.76
CA ILE A 15 -17.98 4.04 -10.18
C ILE A 15 -18.42 5.49 -10.36
N ILE A 16 -19.29 6.01 -9.49
CA ILE A 16 -19.76 7.40 -9.56
C ILE A 16 -18.57 8.36 -9.47
N LEU A 17 -17.69 8.16 -8.50
CA LEU A 17 -16.50 9.01 -8.31
C LEU A 17 -15.51 8.86 -9.49
N ALA A 18 -15.34 7.67 -10.04
CA ALA A 18 -14.49 7.45 -11.21
C ALA A 18 -14.97 8.24 -12.43
N VAL A 19 -16.29 8.30 -12.65
CA VAL A 19 -16.89 9.11 -13.73
C VAL A 19 -16.68 10.59 -13.45
N ILE A 20 -16.99 11.07 -12.23
CA ILE A 20 -16.82 12.49 -11.85
C ILE A 20 -15.36 12.91 -12.01
N PHE A 21 -14.41 12.15 -11.47
CA PHE A 21 -12.99 12.49 -11.58
C PHE A 21 -12.46 12.34 -13.01
N GLY A 22 -13.03 11.42 -13.82
CA GLY A 22 -12.71 11.34 -15.25
C GLY A 22 -12.99 12.62 -16.02
N ILE A 23 -14.00 13.39 -15.57
CA ILE A 23 -14.38 14.66 -16.18
C ILE A 23 -13.60 15.83 -15.56
N TYR A 24 -13.44 15.85 -14.23
CA TYR A 24 -12.98 17.03 -13.49
C TYR A 24 -11.54 16.93 -12.93
N ASP A 25 -10.78 15.88 -13.20
CA ASP A 25 -9.44 15.68 -12.64
C ASP A 25 -8.50 16.88 -12.84
N LEU A 26 -8.50 17.44 -14.05
CA LEU A 26 -7.65 18.58 -14.37
C LEU A 26 -8.09 19.84 -13.61
N ASP A 27 -9.39 20.12 -13.56
CA ASP A 27 -9.92 21.30 -12.90
C ASP A 27 -9.77 21.23 -11.37
N ILE A 28 -9.98 20.04 -10.80
CA ILE A 28 -9.68 19.76 -9.38
C ILE A 28 -8.21 20.08 -9.11
N SER A 29 -7.30 19.54 -9.93
CA SER A 29 -5.87 19.76 -9.73
C SER A 29 -5.47 21.22 -9.86
N LYS A 30 -5.97 21.93 -10.85
CA LYS A 30 -5.75 23.39 -11.03
C LYS A 30 -6.18 24.20 -9.80
N THR A 31 -7.24 23.76 -9.12
CA THR A 31 -7.82 24.50 -8.00
C THR A 31 -7.09 24.24 -6.69
N ILE A 32 -6.68 22.98 -6.43
CA ILE A 32 -6.22 22.58 -5.09
C ILE A 32 -4.72 22.33 -4.97
N VAL A 33 -3.97 22.27 -6.09
CA VAL A 33 -2.54 22.00 -6.05
C VAL A 33 -1.78 23.14 -5.38
N ASN A 34 -1.06 22.79 -4.33
CA ASN A 34 -0.12 23.63 -3.61
C ASN A 34 1.14 22.79 -3.27
N GLN A 35 2.13 22.88 -4.14
CA GLN A 35 3.39 22.16 -3.98
C GLN A 35 4.21 22.59 -2.75
N ASN A 36 3.86 23.72 -2.13
CA ASN A 36 4.52 24.23 -0.92
C ASN A 36 3.81 23.83 0.39
N SER A 37 2.74 23.05 0.32
CA SER A 37 2.00 22.59 1.49
C SER A 37 2.85 21.70 2.39
N SER A 38 3.20 22.16 3.59
CA SER A 38 4.10 21.45 4.53
C SER A 38 3.53 20.10 5.00
N TRP A 39 2.20 20.05 5.30
CA TRP A 39 1.57 18.80 5.72
C TRP A 39 1.52 17.76 4.60
N ALA A 40 1.30 18.22 3.36
CA ALA A 40 1.25 17.31 2.21
C ALA A 40 2.64 16.78 1.85
N LYS A 41 3.69 17.62 1.98
CA LYS A 41 5.10 17.19 1.86
C LYS A 41 5.44 16.16 2.94
N PHE A 42 5.12 16.44 4.21
CA PHE A 42 5.35 15.50 5.31
C PHE A 42 4.71 14.12 5.02
N LEU A 43 3.46 14.09 4.56
CA LEU A 43 2.80 12.84 4.19
C LEU A 43 3.36 12.22 2.90
N GLN A 44 3.91 13.03 1.98
CA GLN A 44 4.65 12.52 0.83
C GLN A 44 5.87 11.72 1.29
N ASP A 45 6.64 12.29 2.21
CA ASP A 45 7.93 11.75 2.59
C ASP A 45 7.76 10.56 3.56
N TYR A 46 6.83 10.66 4.52
CA TYR A 46 6.70 9.68 5.62
C TYR A 46 5.40 8.87 5.60
N GLY A 47 4.41 9.25 4.81
CA GLY A 47 3.06 8.66 4.88
C GLY A 47 2.98 7.18 4.51
N MET A 48 3.95 6.63 3.77
CA MET A 48 3.99 5.21 3.43
C MET A 48 4.51 4.32 4.57
N ILE A 49 5.24 4.89 5.54
CA ILE A 49 5.90 4.13 6.61
C ILE A 49 4.96 3.17 7.33
N PRO A 50 3.77 3.58 7.83
CA PRO A 50 2.88 2.66 8.53
C PRO A 50 2.43 1.48 7.66
N GLY A 51 2.14 1.71 6.38
CA GLY A 51 1.78 0.66 5.42
C GLY A 51 2.90 -0.34 5.17
N LEU A 52 4.14 0.16 5.04
CA LEU A 52 5.33 -0.68 4.89
C LEU A 52 5.57 -1.56 6.13
N PHE A 53 5.38 -1.02 7.33
CA PHE A 53 5.46 -1.80 8.57
C PHE A 53 4.38 -2.89 8.66
N VAL A 54 3.16 -2.61 8.18
CA VAL A 54 2.10 -3.63 8.09
C VAL A 54 2.54 -4.77 7.15
N ILE A 55 3.05 -4.44 5.96
CA ILE A 55 3.52 -5.45 5.00
C ILE A 55 4.67 -6.27 5.61
N LEU A 56 5.66 -5.60 6.18
CA LEU A 56 6.83 -6.24 6.76
C LEU A 56 6.43 -7.19 7.90
N SER A 57 5.59 -6.73 8.84
CA SER A 57 5.10 -7.57 9.94
C SER A 57 4.27 -8.76 9.44
N GLY A 58 3.43 -8.55 8.41
CA GLY A 58 2.67 -9.62 7.79
C GLY A 58 3.55 -10.70 7.17
N ILE A 59 4.59 -10.30 6.41
CA ILE A 59 5.54 -11.22 5.80
C ILE A 59 6.30 -12.02 6.87
N TYR A 60 6.79 -11.37 7.95
CA TYR A 60 7.49 -12.04 9.03
C TYR A 60 6.63 -13.04 9.78
N ILE A 61 5.39 -12.65 10.12
CA ILE A 61 4.45 -13.55 10.79
C ILE A 61 4.09 -14.71 9.86
N TYR A 62 3.79 -14.43 8.58
CA TYR A 62 3.44 -15.47 7.61
C TYR A 62 4.55 -16.50 7.43
N TYR A 63 5.79 -16.04 7.32
CA TYR A 63 6.97 -16.90 7.24
C TYR A 63 7.09 -17.85 8.45
N SER A 64 6.78 -17.38 9.67
CA SER A 64 6.85 -18.17 10.90
C SER A 64 5.83 -19.32 10.97
N PHE A 65 4.73 -19.23 10.21
CA PHE A 65 3.69 -20.26 10.16
C PHE A 65 3.88 -21.31 9.07
N ILE A 66 4.61 -20.98 8.00
CA ILE A 66 4.77 -21.90 6.87
C ILE A 66 5.87 -22.89 7.17
N LYS A 67 5.49 -24.20 7.17
CA LYS A 67 6.41 -25.32 7.23
C LYS A 67 6.42 -26.04 5.89
N ILE A 68 7.50 -25.91 5.13
CA ILE A 68 7.70 -26.63 3.88
C ILE A 68 8.49 -27.89 4.20
N LYS A 69 7.96 -29.07 3.80
CA LYS A 69 8.58 -30.37 4.06
C LYS A 69 9.79 -30.67 3.15
N SER A 70 9.81 -30.10 1.95
CA SER A 70 10.90 -30.29 1.00
C SER A 70 12.07 -29.35 1.30
N ASP A 71 13.29 -29.87 1.39
CA ASP A 71 14.50 -29.09 1.67
C ASP A 71 14.75 -28.00 0.63
N VAL A 72 14.57 -28.30 -0.66
CA VAL A 72 14.77 -27.36 -1.76
C VAL A 72 13.76 -26.20 -1.67
N TRP A 73 12.47 -26.52 -1.49
CA TRP A 73 11.44 -25.48 -1.38
C TRP A 73 11.56 -24.67 -0.11
N SER A 74 12.00 -25.29 0.99
CA SER A 74 12.30 -24.58 2.25
C SER A 74 13.46 -23.58 2.05
N TYR A 75 14.50 -23.98 1.30
CA TYR A 75 15.60 -23.08 0.98
C TYR A 75 15.15 -21.91 0.09
N ILE A 76 14.40 -22.19 -0.98
CA ILE A 76 13.83 -21.14 -1.86
C ILE A 76 12.96 -20.17 -1.04
N GLN A 77 12.09 -20.67 -0.16
CA GLN A 77 11.26 -19.83 0.72
C GLN A 77 12.12 -18.90 1.57
N LYS A 78 13.21 -19.40 2.16
CA LYS A 78 14.13 -18.59 2.99
C LYS A 78 14.78 -17.49 2.18
N VAL A 79 15.24 -17.79 0.98
CA VAL A 79 15.88 -16.84 0.06
C VAL A 79 14.88 -15.75 -0.37
N VAL A 80 13.69 -16.16 -0.82
CA VAL A 80 12.63 -15.21 -1.23
C VAL A 80 12.23 -14.31 -0.08
N PHE A 81 11.99 -14.88 1.11
CA PHE A 81 11.68 -14.12 2.32
C PHE A 81 12.76 -13.09 2.63
N PHE A 82 14.03 -13.51 2.60
CA PHE A 82 15.16 -12.63 2.87
C PHE A 82 15.25 -11.49 1.86
N LEU A 83 15.14 -11.78 0.56
CA LEU A 83 15.21 -10.76 -0.50
C LEU A 83 14.07 -9.75 -0.42
N VAL A 84 12.83 -10.22 -0.24
CA VAL A 84 11.65 -9.34 -0.14
C VAL A 84 11.73 -8.46 1.12
N SER A 85 12.10 -9.04 2.26
CA SER A 85 12.26 -8.26 3.49
C SER A 85 13.40 -7.24 3.40
N SER A 86 14.53 -7.60 2.78
CA SER A 86 15.64 -6.68 2.56
C SER A 86 15.25 -5.50 1.66
N GLY A 87 14.48 -5.73 0.60
CA GLY A 87 13.96 -4.68 -0.26
C GLY A 87 13.01 -3.71 0.48
N LEU A 88 12.13 -4.23 1.33
CA LEU A 88 11.24 -3.41 2.15
C LEU A 88 12.00 -2.60 3.21
N ILE A 89 12.99 -3.21 3.86
CA ILE A 89 13.84 -2.52 4.86
C ILE A 89 14.71 -1.47 4.18
N TYR A 90 15.24 -1.76 2.98
CA TYR A 90 15.95 -0.78 2.16
C TYR A 90 15.08 0.45 1.92
N HIS A 91 13.87 0.26 1.43
CA HIS A 91 12.95 1.38 1.16
C HIS A 91 12.55 2.14 2.44
N LEU A 92 12.35 1.45 3.56
CA LEU A 92 12.13 2.10 4.85
C LEU A 92 13.34 2.91 5.32
N SER A 93 14.54 2.38 5.18
CA SER A 93 15.77 3.11 5.58
C SER A 93 16.01 4.33 4.71
N GLU A 94 15.75 4.24 3.41
CA GLU A 94 15.81 5.38 2.49
C GLU A 94 14.88 6.51 2.95
N ILE A 95 13.63 6.19 3.32
CA ILE A 95 12.67 7.18 3.80
C ILE A 95 13.10 7.80 5.14
N ILE A 96 13.62 7.00 6.09
CA ILE A 96 13.85 7.44 7.47
C ILE A 96 15.18 8.18 7.62
N ILE A 97 16.22 7.72 6.96
CA ILE A 97 17.59 8.23 7.14
C ILE A 97 18.25 8.71 5.85
N GLY A 98 17.50 8.83 4.74
CA GLY A 98 18.04 9.21 3.43
C GLY A 98 18.84 10.51 3.47
N ASP A 99 18.28 11.53 4.09
CA ASP A 99 18.92 12.83 4.22
C ASP A 99 20.18 12.79 5.12
N LEU A 100 20.21 11.91 6.12
CA LEU A 100 21.35 11.78 7.05
C LEU A 100 22.57 11.12 6.40
N VAL A 101 22.37 10.22 5.43
CA VAL A 101 23.45 9.47 4.77
C VAL A 101 23.65 9.89 3.32
N SER A 102 23.20 11.09 2.95
CA SER A 102 23.39 11.68 1.61
C SER A 102 22.97 10.71 0.47
N ASN A 103 21.90 9.93 0.68
CA ASN A 103 21.36 8.94 -0.26
C ASN A 103 22.39 7.92 -0.77
N ASN A 104 23.32 7.51 0.07
CA ASN A 104 24.36 6.55 -0.30
C ASN A 104 23.79 5.12 -0.42
N LEU A 105 23.65 4.64 -1.65
CA LEU A 105 23.13 3.32 -1.98
C LEU A 105 23.80 2.18 -1.18
N ILE A 106 25.13 2.22 -1.04
CA ILE A 106 25.91 1.17 -0.37
C ILE A 106 25.53 1.11 1.12
N VAL A 107 25.37 2.24 1.77
CA VAL A 107 24.98 2.33 3.19
C VAL A 107 23.60 1.71 3.39
N PHE A 108 22.63 2.04 2.52
CA PHE A 108 21.27 1.45 2.61
C PHE A 108 21.27 -0.06 2.39
N LEU A 109 22.06 -0.55 1.43
CA LEU A 109 22.17 -1.99 1.19
C LEU A 109 22.78 -2.70 2.40
N ILE A 110 23.81 -2.14 3.04
CA ILE A 110 24.42 -2.72 4.24
C ILE A 110 23.42 -2.72 5.40
N ILE A 111 22.72 -1.62 5.65
CA ILE A 111 21.74 -1.51 6.74
C ILE A 111 20.59 -2.50 6.53
N SER A 112 20.01 -2.52 5.34
CA SER A 112 18.88 -3.41 5.04
C SER A 112 19.29 -4.89 5.11
N PHE A 113 20.47 -5.24 4.64
CA PHE A 113 21.01 -6.57 4.75
C PHE A 113 21.24 -6.99 6.22
N ALA A 114 21.89 -6.12 7.02
CA ALA A 114 22.17 -6.39 8.43
C ALA A 114 20.89 -6.56 9.26
N ILE A 115 19.90 -5.66 9.11
CA ILE A 115 18.62 -5.75 9.80
C ILE A 115 17.87 -7.03 9.39
N SER A 116 17.81 -7.32 8.08
CA SER A 116 17.15 -8.52 7.57
C SER A 116 17.80 -9.80 8.09
N LEU A 117 19.13 -9.82 8.19
CA LEU A 117 19.87 -10.95 8.74
C LEU A 117 19.57 -11.14 10.24
N ILE A 118 19.55 -10.05 11.03
CA ILE A 118 19.21 -10.09 12.46
C ILE A 118 17.79 -10.64 12.65
N VAL A 119 16.82 -10.14 11.89
CA VAL A 119 15.45 -10.61 11.99
C VAL A 119 15.31 -12.05 11.53
N PHE A 120 15.97 -12.45 10.45
CA PHE A 120 15.99 -13.82 9.97
C PHE A 120 16.55 -14.78 11.03
N ILE A 121 17.68 -14.46 11.65
CA ILE A 121 18.30 -15.24 12.73
C ILE A 121 17.35 -15.33 13.93
N THR A 122 16.74 -14.20 14.34
CA THR A 122 15.83 -14.15 15.48
C THR A 122 14.61 -15.04 15.28
N LEU A 123 14.02 -15.05 14.07
CA LEU A 123 12.88 -15.90 13.74
C LEU A 123 13.25 -17.38 13.63
N HIS A 124 14.48 -17.68 13.21
CA HIS A 124 14.95 -19.06 13.15
C HIS A 124 15.02 -19.69 14.53
N PHE A 125 15.39 -18.94 15.56
CA PHE A 125 15.55 -19.42 16.94
C PHE A 125 14.31 -19.26 17.82
N LYS A 126 13.30 -18.45 17.44
CA LYS A 126 12.05 -18.30 18.20
C LYS A 126 11.01 -19.33 17.80
N SER A 127 10.45 -20.02 18.83
CA SER A 127 9.32 -20.92 18.65
C SER A 127 8.07 -20.19 18.17
N GLN A 128 7.31 -20.88 17.35
CA GLN A 128 6.15 -20.48 16.57
C GLN A 128 5.07 -19.74 17.36
N VAL A 129 4.66 -18.59 16.82
CA VAL A 129 3.43 -17.91 17.24
C VAL A 129 2.24 -18.76 16.78
N GLN A 130 1.61 -19.53 17.69
CA GLN A 130 0.40 -20.33 17.42
C GLN A 130 -0.87 -19.50 17.64
N ASN A 131 -1.02 -18.35 16.99
CA ASN A 131 -2.20 -17.50 17.14
C ASN A 131 -2.95 -17.40 15.80
N ILE A 132 -4.17 -17.93 15.77
CA ILE A 132 -5.02 -17.98 14.57
C ILE A 132 -5.29 -16.58 13.99
N LEU A 133 -5.45 -15.56 14.84
CA LEU A 133 -5.65 -14.18 14.37
C LEU A 133 -4.38 -13.60 13.75
N ALA A 134 -3.21 -13.93 14.31
CA ALA A 134 -1.93 -13.52 13.75
C ALA A 134 -1.67 -14.19 12.39
N PHE A 135 -1.98 -15.48 12.25
CA PHE A 135 -1.89 -16.15 10.95
C PHE A 135 -2.83 -15.54 9.92
N ARG A 136 -4.09 -15.32 10.30
CA ARG A 136 -5.09 -14.69 9.42
C ARG A 136 -4.66 -13.29 8.98
N TYR A 137 -4.19 -12.47 9.93
CA TYR A 137 -3.63 -11.15 9.64
C TYR A 137 -2.51 -11.25 8.62
N ALA A 138 -1.52 -12.09 8.89
CA ALA A 138 -0.35 -12.24 8.05
C ALA A 138 -0.70 -12.71 6.63
N ARG A 139 -1.60 -13.69 6.50
CA ARG A 139 -2.08 -14.18 5.21
C ARG A 139 -2.78 -13.07 4.42
N VAL A 140 -3.73 -12.37 5.04
CA VAL A 140 -4.46 -11.29 4.36
C VAL A 140 -3.51 -10.15 3.97
N VAL A 141 -2.53 -9.79 4.82
CA VAL A 141 -1.52 -8.78 4.46
C VAL A 141 -0.74 -9.20 3.22
N VAL A 142 -0.24 -10.44 3.18
CA VAL A 142 0.53 -10.94 2.03
C VAL A 142 -0.33 -10.98 0.77
N GLU A 143 -1.57 -11.46 0.86
CA GLU A 143 -2.51 -11.50 -0.28
C GLU A 143 -2.85 -10.10 -0.79
N VAL A 144 -3.13 -9.14 0.10
CA VAL A 144 -3.42 -7.74 -0.29
C VAL A 144 -2.19 -7.04 -0.85
N ALA A 145 -1.00 -7.26 -0.26
CA ALA A 145 0.24 -6.72 -0.79
C ALA A 145 0.55 -7.28 -2.19
N LEU A 146 0.39 -8.59 -2.40
CA LEU A 146 0.66 -9.20 -3.69
C LEU A 146 -0.38 -8.79 -4.74
N PHE A 147 -1.65 -9.03 -4.49
CA PHE A 147 -2.70 -8.79 -5.49
C PHE A 147 -3.09 -7.32 -5.57
N GLY A 148 -3.35 -6.67 -4.43
CA GLY A 148 -3.79 -5.26 -4.42
C GLY A 148 -2.67 -4.30 -4.81
N TYR A 149 -1.49 -4.43 -4.18
CA TYR A 149 -0.42 -3.47 -4.40
C TYR A 149 0.50 -3.84 -5.57
N VAL A 150 1.11 -5.03 -5.58
CA VAL A 150 2.10 -5.39 -6.62
C VAL A 150 1.42 -5.59 -7.97
N ILE A 151 0.38 -6.42 -8.06
CA ILE A 151 -0.23 -6.76 -9.35
C ILE A 151 -1.10 -5.60 -9.85
N PHE A 152 -2.08 -5.11 -9.04
CA PHE A 152 -2.99 -4.08 -9.54
C PHE A 152 -2.35 -2.68 -9.54
N VAL A 153 -1.78 -2.22 -8.41
CA VAL A 153 -1.27 -0.85 -8.37
C VAL A 153 0.02 -0.70 -9.17
N GLN A 154 1.05 -1.50 -8.91
CA GLN A 154 2.33 -1.35 -9.60
C GLN A 154 2.29 -1.90 -11.04
N GLY A 155 1.59 -3.04 -11.26
CA GLY A 155 1.43 -3.59 -12.61
C GLY A 155 0.67 -2.64 -13.54
N VAL A 156 -0.47 -2.09 -13.10
CA VAL A 156 -1.23 -1.12 -13.90
C VAL A 156 -0.41 0.15 -14.13
N LYS A 157 0.26 0.67 -13.07
CA LYS A 157 1.11 1.85 -13.17
C LYS A 157 2.14 1.75 -14.29
N TYR A 158 2.80 0.61 -14.41
CA TYR A 158 3.85 0.38 -15.41
C TYR A 158 3.34 0.55 -16.85
N PHE A 159 2.09 0.12 -17.11
CA PHE A 159 1.51 0.16 -18.48
C PHE A 159 0.65 1.39 -18.76
N TRP A 160 0.35 2.22 -17.72
CA TRP A 160 -0.62 3.32 -17.90
C TRP A 160 -0.01 4.58 -18.49
N GLY A 161 1.22 4.93 -18.10
CA GLY A 161 2.01 6.03 -18.68
C GLY A 161 1.44 7.43 -18.51
N ARG A 162 0.61 7.69 -17.47
CA ARG A 162 -0.03 9.00 -17.24
C ARG A 162 0.95 9.98 -16.63
N VAL A 163 1.06 11.19 -17.17
CA VAL A 163 1.90 12.28 -16.67
C VAL A 163 1.28 12.88 -15.40
N ARG A 164 2.10 13.18 -14.39
CA ARG A 164 1.66 13.84 -13.15
C ARG A 164 1.31 15.30 -13.40
N PHE A 165 0.34 15.84 -12.63
CA PHE A 165 -0.06 17.24 -12.79
C PHE A 165 1.13 18.22 -12.67
N ARG A 166 2.01 18.02 -11.68
CA ARG A 166 3.20 18.87 -11.45
C ARG A 166 4.28 18.78 -12.52
N GLU A 167 4.17 17.81 -13.44
CA GLU A 167 5.11 17.56 -14.53
C GLU A 167 4.54 18.03 -15.89
N LEU A 168 3.29 18.52 -15.89
CA LEU A 168 2.67 19.06 -17.11
C LEU A 168 3.29 20.39 -17.52
N ASP A 169 3.26 20.68 -18.80
CA ASP A 169 3.58 21.99 -19.35
C ASP A 169 2.54 23.05 -18.95
N ALA A 170 2.85 24.31 -19.15
CA ALA A 170 1.95 25.43 -18.80
C ALA A 170 0.61 25.42 -19.58
N ALA A 171 0.55 24.75 -20.72
CA ALA A 171 -0.67 24.59 -21.52
C ALA A 171 -1.46 23.33 -21.16
N PHE A 172 -0.95 22.49 -20.23
CA PHE A 172 -1.53 21.20 -19.86
C PHE A 172 -1.72 20.24 -21.05
N SER A 173 -0.91 20.37 -22.11
CA SER A 173 -1.08 19.64 -23.37
C SER A 173 -0.92 18.13 -23.22
N GLN A 174 -0.16 17.68 -22.22
CA GLN A 174 0.12 16.27 -21.93
C GLN A 174 -0.89 15.66 -20.94
N PHE A 175 -1.92 16.39 -20.53
CA PHE A 175 -2.96 15.85 -19.68
C PHE A 175 -3.75 14.75 -20.39
N THR A 176 -3.95 13.62 -19.71
CA THR A 176 -4.82 12.53 -20.15
C THR A 176 -5.78 12.13 -19.04
N PRO A 177 -7.06 11.89 -19.37
CA PRO A 177 -7.98 11.33 -18.37
C PRO A 177 -7.58 9.90 -18.02
N TRP A 178 -7.98 9.45 -16.81
CA TRP A 178 -7.56 8.15 -16.27
C TRP A 178 -7.94 6.95 -17.15
N TYR A 179 -8.98 7.04 -17.96
CA TYR A 179 -9.46 5.95 -18.83
C TYR A 179 -8.75 5.85 -20.19
N LEU A 180 -7.74 6.68 -20.44
CA LEU A 180 -6.92 6.66 -21.66
C LEU A 180 -5.46 6.31 -21.32
N PRO A 181 -5.11 5.02 -21.27
CA PRO A 181 -3.72 4.60 -21.05
C PRO A 181 -2.84 5.03 -22.21
N GLN A 182 -1.62 5.48 -21.90
CA GLN A 182 -0.62 5.97 -22.85
C GLN A 182 0.47 4.94 -23.17
N GLY A 183 0.41 3.76 -22.54
CA GLY A 183 1.45 2.74 -22.66
C GLY A 183 2.66 3.02 -21.78
N ILE A 184 3.82 2.48 -22.14
CA ILE A 184 5.06 2.60 -21.38
C ILE A 184 5.75 3.90 -21.78
N THR A 185 5.43 4.99 -21.10
CA THR A 185 6.01 6.33 -21.36
C THR A 185 7.12 6.71 -20.39
N GLY A 186 7.30 5.96 -19.30
CA GLY A 186 8.14 6.35 -18.17
C GLY A 186 7.43 7.23 -17.14
N SER A 187 6.23 7.76 -17.44
CA SER A 187 5.38 8.48 -16.49
C SER A 187 4.53 7.51 -15.66
N ASP A 188 4.32 7.81 -14.38
CA ASP A 188 3.78 6.84 -13.44
C ASP A 188 2.72 7.42 -12.47
N SER A 189 1.88 8.34 -12.96
CA SER A 189 0.84 8.95 -12.12
C SER A 189 -0.24 7.94 -11.71
N PHE A 190 -0.80 7.17 -12.64
CA PHE A 190 -1.95 6.30 -12.38
C PHE A 190 -1.55 4.83 -12.21
N PRO A 191 -2.09 4.14 -11.18
CA PRO A 191 -2.77 4.62 -9.98
C PRO A 191 -1.78 5.02 -8.87
N SER A 192 -2.27 5.69 -7.80
CA SER A 192 -1.43 6.18 -6.72
C SER A 192 -0.96 5.08 -5.75
N GLY A 193 0.35 4.83 -5.70
CA GLY A 193 0.95 3.88 -4.74
C GLY A 193 0.89 4.36 -3.28
N HIS A 194 1.05 5.67 -3.02
CA HIS A 194 0.93 6.24 -1.67
C HIS A 194 -0.49 6.08 -1.12
N ALA A 195 -1.52 6.41 -1.92
CA ALA A 195 -2.90 6.22 -1.52
C ALA A 195 -3.17 4.75 -1.17
N ALA A 196 -2.68 3.81 -1.99
CA ALA A 196 -2.77 2.38 -1.73
C ALA A 196 -2.14 1.99 -0.38
N MET A 197 -0.91 2.47 -0.11
CA MET A 197 -0.21 2.19 1.15
C MET A 197 -0.95 2.70 2.39
N GLY A 198 -1.65 3.82 2.30
CA GLY A 198 -2.47 4.33 3.41
C GLY A 198 -3.56 3.34 3.85
N TRP A 199 -4.13 2.58 2.92
CA TRP A 199 -5.18 1.60 3.18
C TRP A 199 -4.68 0.22 3.58
N MET A 200 -3.38 -0.07 3.50
CA MET A 200 -2.80 -1.32 4.02
C MET A 200 -3.07 -1.52 5.52
N LEU A 201 -3.27 -0.43 6.27
CA LEU A 201 -3.62 -0.48 7.69
C LEU A 201 -4.95 -1.18 7.97
N LEU A 202 -5.84 -1.36 6.99
CA LEU A 202 -7.10 -2.12 7.15
C LEU A 202 -6.86 -3.53 7.70
N ALA A 203 -5.73 -4.15 7.36
CA ALA A 203 -5.39 -5.49 7.85
C ALA A 203 -5.26 -5.55 9.39
N LEU A 204 -4.87 -4.45 10.05
CA LEU A 204 -4.79 -4.37 11.51
C LEU A 204 -6.13 -4.63 12.20
N LEU A 205 -7.27 -4.38 11.53
CA LEU A 205 -8.60 -4.65 12.06
C LEU A 205 -8.81 -6.14 12.37
N ILE A 206 -8.08 -7.05 11.72
CA ILE A 206 -8.13 -8.48 11.99
C ILE A 206 -7.64 -8.79 13.41
N LEU A 207 -6.55 -8.12 13.84
CA LEU A 207 -5.97 -8.28 15.17
C LEU A 207 -6.89 -7.75 16.29
N LEU A 208 -7.82 -6.88 15.92
CA LEU A 208 -8.80 -6.28 16.83
C LEU A 208 -10.12 -7.07 16.90
N ALA A 209 -10.23 -8.25 16.25
CA ALA A 209 -11.47 -9.02 16.15
C ALA A 209 -12.14 -9.29 17.52
N ASN A 210 -11.32 -9.57 18.56
CA ASN A 210 -11.79 -9.88 19.93
C ASN A 210 -11.80 -8.68 20.88
N LYS A 211 -11.56 -7.45 20.37
CA LYS A 211 -11.55 -6.22 21.19
C LYS A 211 -12.96 -5.62 21.32
N LYS A 212 -13.14 -4.73 22.32
CA LYS A 212 -14.38 -3.98 22.55
C LYS A 212 -14.77 -3.17 21.29
N GLN A 213 -16.07 -2.99 21.09
CA GLN A 213 -16.58 -2.33 19.87
C GLN A 213 -16.05 -0.90 19.68
N TRP A 214 -15.95 -0.13 20.77
CA TRP A 214 -15.43 1.24 20.67
C TRP A 214 -13.97 1.26 20.16
N ILE A 215 -13.12 0.29 20.55
CA ILE A 215 -11.74 0.17 20.03
C ILE A 215 -11.76 -0.09 18.51
N LYS A 216 -12.67 -0.95 18.04
CA LYS A 216 -12.81 -1.25 16.61
C LYS A 216 -13.26 -0.03 15.83
N TYR A 217 -14.26 0.70 16.32
CA TYR A 217 -14.75 1.91 15.64
C TYR A 217 -13.70 3.03 15.64
N SER A 218 -12.97 3.23 16.75
CA SER A 218 -11.86 4.18 16.79
C SER A 218 -10.75 3.80 15.80
N ALA A 219 -10.39 2.52 15.72
CA ALA A 219 -9.40 2.06 14.74
C ALA A 219 -9.86 2.25 13.30
N ILE A 220 -11.12 1.93 12.98
CA ILE A 220 -11.70 2.17 11.65
C ILE A 220 -11.63 3.65 11.30
N PHE A 221 -12.03 4.53 12.23
CA PHE A 221 -11.99 5.98 12.04
C PHE A 221 -10.56 6.50 11.77
N LEU A 222 -9.59 6.06 12.59
CA LEU A 222 -8.19 6.47 12.43
C LEU A 222 -7.58 5.95 11.13
N ILE A 223 -7.86 4.71 10.74
CA ILE A 223 -7.39 4.13 9.47
C ILE A 223 -8.01 4.87 8.29
N PHE A 224 -9.32 5.18 8.37
CA PHE A 224 -10.01 5.95 7.35
C PHE A 224 -9.41 7.35 7.21
N LEU A 225 -9.23 8.05 8.34
CA LEU A 225 -8.62 9.39 8.37
C LEU A 225 -7.23 9.37 7.76
N TRP A 226 -6.38 8.40 8.14
CA TRP A 226 -5.04 8.23 7.60
C TRP A 226 -5.05 8.00 6.09
N GLY A 227 -5.86 7.05 5.61
CA GLY A 227 -5.96 6.72 4.19
C GLY A 227 -6.43 7.92 3.34
N VAL A 228 -7.43 8.67 3.83
CA VAL A 228 -7.94 9.87 3.16
C VAL A 228 -6.90 10.99 3.17
N MET A 229 -6.27 11.28 4.32
CA MET A 229 -5.26 12.33 4.42
C MET A 229 -4.05 12.06 3.52
N LEU A 230 -3.59 10.80 3.48
CA LEU A 230 -2.50 10.42 2.60
C LEU A 230 -2.90 10.53 1.12
N ALA A 231 -4.11 10.12 0.74
CA ALA A 231 -4.63 10.29 -0.62
C ALA A 231 -4.73 11.76 -1.02
N LEU A 232 -5.32 12.61 -0.15
CA LEU A 232 -5.44 14.05 -0.38
C LEU A 232 -4.09 14.73 -0.51
N SER A 233 -3.09 14.35 0.30
CA SER A 233 -1.75 14.93 0.21
C SER A 233 -1.14 14.78 -1.18
N ARG A 234 -1.43 13.65 -1.87
CA ARG A 234 -0.91 13.38 -3.22
C ARG A 234 -1.51 14.30 -4.29
N VAL A 235 -2.80 14.63 -4.12
CA VAL A 235 -3.48 15.58 -5.02
C VAL A 235 -2.98 17.00 -4.73
N VAL A 236 -2.89 17.39 -3.46
CA VAL A 236 -2.44 18.74 -3.05
C VAL A 236 -1.04 19.07 -3.56
N ILE A 237 -0.09 18.13 -3.52
CA ILE A 237 1.26 18.39 -4.08
C ILE A 237 1.37 18.18 -5.59
N GLY A 238 0.27 17.88 -6.28
CA GLY A 238 0.24 17.66 -7.73
C GLY A 238 0.94 16.39 -8.22
N ALA A 239 1.21 15.44 -7.32
CA ALA A 239 1.86 14.18 -7.66
C ALA A 239 0.89 13.17 -8.30
N HIS A 240 -0.40 13.32 -8.03
CA HIS A 240 -1.46 12.46 -8.52
C HIS A 240 -2.75 13.27 -8.73
N TYR A 241 -3.62 12.79 -9.62
CA TYR A 241 -4.98 13.30 -9.75
C TYR A 241 -5.95 12.64 -8.76
N ALA A 242 -7.16 13.20 -8.63
CA ALA A 242 -8.19 12.64 -7.77
C ALA A 242 -8.58 11.20 -8.17
N SER A 243 -8.63 10.90 -9.47
CA SER A 243 -8.85 9.54 -9.94
C SER A 243 -7.70 8.59 -9.58
N ASP A 244 -6.44 9.02 -9.67
CA ASP A 244 -5.28 8.17 -9.36
C ASP A 244 -5.33 7.67 -7.92
N VAL A 245 -5.68 8.57 -6.98
CA VAL A 245 -5.79 8.22 -5.56
C VAL A 245 -7.04 7.40 -5.26
N LEU A 246 -8.14 7.63 -5.99
CA LEU A 246 -9.36 6.84 -5.90
C LEU A 246 -9.08 5.37 -6.27
N PHE A 247 -8.44 5.13 -7.42
CA PHE A 247 -8.12 3.79 -7.90
C PHE A 247 -7.09 3.08 -7.00
N GLY A 248 -6.02 3.78 -6.60
CA GLY A 248 -5.03 3.24 -5.68
C GLY A 248 -5.65 2.79 -4.35
N SER A 249 -6.53 3.61 -3.78
CA SER A 249 -7.30 3.29 -2.57
C SER A 249 -8.24 2.11 -2.77
N PHE A 250 -8.99 2.12 -3.86
CA PHE A 250 -10.00 1.11 -4.15
C PHE A 250 -9.39 -0.29 -4.31
N PHE A 251 -8.27 -0.42 -5.02
CA PHE A 251 -7.63 -1.72 -5.22
C PHE A 251 -7.23 -2.39 -3.89
N ILE A 252 -6.76 -1.63 -2.91
CA ILE A 252 -6.44 -2.18 -1.60
C ILE A 252 -7.71 -2.49 -0.78
N ILE A 253 -8.68 -1.59 -0.76
CA ILE A 253 -9.93 -1.79 -0.01
C ILE A 253 -10.65 -3.03 -0.53
N ILE A 254 -10.80 -3.19 -1.85
CA ILE A 254 -11.53 -4.30 -2.44
C ILE A 254 -10.80 -5.63 -2.22
N THR A 255 -9.49 -5.67 -2.42
CA THR A 255 -8.69 -6.87 -2.16
C THR A 255 -8.74 -7.27 -0.69
N PHE A 256 -8.63 -6.33 0.24
CA PHE A 256 -8.81 -6.59 1.66
C PHE A 256 -10.18 -7.20 1.97
N LEU A 257 -11.25 -6.63 1.45
CA LEU A 257 -12.62 -7.15 1.68
C LEU A 257 -12.81 -8.55 1.08
N LEU A 258 -12.22 -8.83 -0.07
CA LEU A 258 -12.29 -10.14 -0.71
C LEU A 258 -11.53 -11.18 0.12
N PHE A 259 -10.27 -10.98 0.41
CA PHE A 259 -9.45 -11.97 1.12
C PHE A 259 -9.85 -12.13 2.58
N ASN A 260 -10.25 -11.06 3.27
CA ASN A 260 -10.78 -11.15 4.63
C ASN A 260 -12.12 -11.93 4.71
N LYS A 261 -12.91 -12.02 3.61
CA LYS A 261 -14.17 -12.75 3.55
C LYS A 261 -13.97 -14.26 3.43
N TYR A 262 -12.99 -14.72 2.67
CA TYR A 262 -12.76 -16.16 2.42
C TYR A 262 -12.42 -16.93 3.68
N ASP A 263 -11.78 -16.31 4.66
CA ASP A 263 -11.42 -16.91 5.93
C ASP A 263 -12.61 -17.29 6.85
N LEU A 264 -13.78 -16.72 6.63
CA LEU A 264 -14.96 -16.95 7.47
C LEU A 264 -15.75 -18.20 7.04
N LYS A 265 -15.39 -18.83 5.93
CA LYS A 265 -16.09 -20.02 5.39
C LYS A 265 -15.35 -21.34 5.65
N SER A 266 -14.15 -21.31 6.20
CA SER A 266 -13.32 -22.52 6.45
C SER A 266 -13.44 -23.05 7.88
N LYS A 267 -14.62 -22.85 8.52
CA LYS A 267 -14.98 -23.50 9.80
C LYS A 267 -16.19 -24.38 9.60
#